data_cf88e357a9d0669fef473b8dbb3f49ab
#
_entry.id   cf88e357a9d0669fef473b8dbb3f49ab
#
_cell.length_a   1.000
_cell.length_b   1.000
_cell.length_c   1.000
_cell.angle_alpha   90.00
_cell.angle_beta   90.00
_cell.angle_gamma   90.00
#
_symmetry.space_group_name_H-M   'P 1'
#
loop_
_entity.id
_entity.type
_entity.pdbx_description
1 polymer ?
#
loop_
_entity_poly.entity_id
_entity_poly.type
_entity_poly.pdbx_seq_one_letter_code
_entity_poly.pdbx_strand_id
1 'polypeptide(L)'
;GKHVPRCVMVDLEPTVVDEVRTGTYRQLFHPEQLISGKEDAANNFARGHYTIGKEIVDLVLDRIRKLADNCTGLQGFMVYNAVGGGTGSGLGCLMLERLSVDYGKKTKVSFTVW
;
A
#
# COMPACT_ATOMS: atom_id res chain seq x y z
N GLY A 1 -3.64 16.52 11.59
CA GLY A 1 -5.07 16.75 11.72
C GLY A 1 -5.72 15.87 12.76
N LYS A 2 -6.94 16.23 13.16
CA LYS A 2 -7.69 15.50 14.18
C LYS A 2 -8.29 14.19 13.66
N HIS A 3 -8.54 14.12 12.36
CA HIS A 3 -9.18 12.97 11.73
C HIS A 3 -8.32 12.48 10.58
N VAL A 4 -7.36 11.63 10.90
CA VAL A 4 -6.45 11.06 9.91
C VAL A 4 -6.94 9.66 9.56
N PRO A 5 -7.16 9.36 8.27
CA PRO A 5 -7.56 8.01 7.85
C PRO A 5 -6.48 6.99 8.18
N ARG A 6 -6.89 5.80 8.56
CA ARG A 6 -5.99 4.66 8.72
C ARG A 6 -5.78 4.02 7.35
N CYS A 7 -4.93 4.64 6.56
CA CYS A 7 -4.73 4.29 5.16
C CYS A 7 -3.25 4.46 4.81
N VAL A 8 -2.73 3.57 4.00
CA VAL A 8 -1.39 3.68 3.39
C VAL A 8 -1.58 3.64 1.89
N MET A 9 -1.06 4.64 1.20
CA MET A 9 -1.06 4.70 -0.26
C MET A 9 0.32 4.37 -0.76
N VAL A 10 0.40 3.43 -1.70
CA VAL A 10 1.67 2.90 -2.19
C VAL A 10 1.68 2.86 -3.71
N ASP A 11 2.75 3.35 -4.30
CA ASP A 11 3.02 3.15 -5.71
C ASP A 11 4.53 3.03 -5.93
N LEU A 12 4.94 2.31 -6.97
CA LEU A 12 6.35 2.15 -7.30
C LEU A 12 6.92 3.36 -8.05
N GLU A 13 6.06 4.18 -8.68
CA GLU A 13 6.49 5.42 -9.31
C GLU A 13 5.88 6.63 -8.59
N PRO A 14 6.51 7.81 -8.64
CA PRO A 14 6.13 8.89 -7.72
C PRO A 14 4.93 9.74 -8.14
N THR A 15 4.55 9.78 -9.43
CA THR A 15 3.66 10.83 -9.94
C THR A 15 2.27 10.82 -9.32
N VAL A 16 1.68 9.65 -9.13
CA VAL A 16 0.30 9.55 -8.61
C VAL A 16 0.23 9.93 -7.13
N VAL A 17 1.12 9.37 -6.32
CA VAL A 17 1.15 9.68 -4.88
C VAL A 17 1.57 11.13 -4.64
N ASP A 18 2.42 11.69 -5.49
CA ASP A 18 2.80 13.11 -5.40
C ASP A 18 1.60 14.04 -5.61
N GLU A 19 0.65 13.67 -6.46
CA GLU A 19 -0.59 14.44 -6.60
C GLU A 19 -1.41 14.48 -5.30
N VAL A 20 -1.40 13.41 -4.54
CA VAL A 20 -2.04 13.37 -3.22
C VAL A 20 -1.27 14.25 -2.23
N ARG A 21 0.06 14.19 -2.24
CA ARG A 21 0.91 15.00 -1.34
C ARG A 21 0.73 16.49 -1.53
N THR A 22 0.42 16.92 -2.74
CA THR A 22 0.30 18.34 -3.10
C THR A 22 -1.13 18.78 -3.39
N GLY A 23 -2.08 17.87 -3.39
CA GLY A 23 -3.47 18.12 -3.77
C GLY A 23 -4.32 18.75 -2.68
N THR A 24 -5.62 18.82 -2.97
CA THR A 24 -6.62 19.43 -2.07
C THR A 24 -6.64 18.79 -0.69
N TYR A 25 -6.45 17.47 -0.63
CA TYR A 25 -6.49 16.71 0.62
C TYR A 25 -5.11 16.43 1.23
N ARG A 26 -4.09 17.19 0.84
CA ARG A 26 -2.72 16.97 1.31
C ARG A 26 -2.57 17.00 2.83
N GLN A 27 -3.42 17.74 3.52
CA GLN A 27 -3.38 17.86 4.97
C GLN A 27 -4.12 16.73 5.70
N LEU A 28 -4.89 15.93 4.96
CA LEU A 28 -5.66 14.81 5.53
C LEU A 28 -4.73 13.67 5.98
N PHE A 29 -3.68 13.44 5.23
CA PHE A 29 -2.77 12.30 5.44
C PHE A 29 -1.47 12.73 6.12
N HIS A 30 -0.99 11.89 7.01
CA HIS A 30 0.37 12.03 7.52
C HIS A 30 1.37 11.66 6.41
N PRO A 31 2.49 12.37 6.27
CA PRO A 31 3.48 12.05 5.21
C PRO A 31 3.95 10.62 5.19
N GLU A 32 4.03 9.95 6.34
CA GLU A 32 4.43 8.55 6.43
C GLU A 32 3.44 7.57 5.81
N GLN A 33 2.20 8.00 5.59
CA GLN A 33 1.16 7.17 4.96
C GLN A 33 1.27 7.14 3.44
N LEU A 34 2.04 8.05 2.86
CA LEU A 34 2.19 8.22 1.41
C LEU A 34 3.56 7.71 0.99
N ILE A 35 3.59 6.55 0.34
CA ILE A 35 4.82 5.85 -0.01
C ILE A 35 4.92 5.74 -1.52
N SER A 36 6.02 6.20 -2.08
CA SER A 36 6.28 6.06 -3.50
C SER A 36 7.71 5.58 -3.74
N GLY A 37 7.88 4.74 -4.75
CA GLY A 37 9.18 4.33 -5.23
C GLY A 37 9.73 5.33 -6.24
N LYS A 38 10.84 4.97 -6.87
CA LYS A 38 11.50 5.79 -7.88
C LYS A 38 11.26 5.28 -9.29
N GLU A 39 10.99 4.00 -9.45
CA GLU A 39 10.89 3.32 -10.73
C GLU A 39 9.70 2.36 -10.71
N ASP A 40 8.85 2.44 -11.73
CA ASP A 40 7.65 1.61 -11.83
C ASP A 40 7.99 0.15 -12.21
N ALA A 41 6.96 -0.69 -12.22
CA ALA A 41 7.09 -2.09 -12.59
C ALA A 41 7.04 -2.33 -14.10
N ALA A 42 6.96 -1.28 -14.92
CA ALA A 42 6.90 -1.37 -16.38
C ALA A 42 5.85 -2.39 -16.86
N ASN A 43 4.67 -2.35 -16.26
CA ASN A 43 3.56 -3.26 -16.57
C ASN A 43 3.94 -4.74 -16.47
N ASN A 44 4.83 -5.08 -15.56
CA ASN A 44 5.39 -6.42 -15.40
C ASN A 44 5.16 -6.92 -13.96
N PHE A 45 4.36 -7.98 -13.83
CA PHE A 45 4.08 -8.61 -12.52
C PHE A 45 5.36 -8.98 -11.78
N ALA A 46 6.31 -9.62 -12.47
CA ALA A 46 7.54 -10.09 -11.83
C ALA A 46 8.36 -8.93 -11.24
N ARG A 47 8.40 -7.81 -11.89
CA ARG A 47 9.08 -6.62 -11.36
C ARG A 47 8.34 -6.07 -10.13
N GLY A 48 7.03 -6.01 -10.18
CA GLY A 48 6.22 -5.54 -9.05
C GLY A 48 6.27 -6.45 -7.84
N HIS A 49 6.39 -7.75 -8.05
CA HIS A 49 6.38 -8.75 -6.98
C HIS A 49 7.79 -9.09 -6.46
N TYR A 50 8.72 -9.39 -7.35
CA TYR A 50 10.00 -9.99 -6.96
C TYR A 50 11.17 -9.00 -6.89
N THR A 51 11.26 -8.06 -7.81
CA THR A 51 12.43 -7.18 -7.88
C THR A 51 12.16 -5.82 -7.26
N ILE A 52 11.46 -4.95 -7.96
CA ILE A 52 11.22 -3.59 -7.47
C ILE A 52 10.31 -3.59 -6.23
N GLY A 53 9.28 -4.44 -6.20
CA GLY A 53 8.38 -4.53 -5.05
C GLY A 53 9.08 -4.93 -3.75
N LYS A 54 10.07 -5.79 -3.81
CA LYS A 54 10.84 -6.19 -2.63
C LYS A 54 11.58 -5.04 -1.95
N GLU A 55 11.94 -4.02 -2.70
CA GLU A 55 12.64 -2.85 -2.16
C GLU A 55 11.74 -1.97 -1.30
N ILE A 56 10.43 -2.03 -1.51
CA ILE A 56 9.47 -1.15 -0.84
C ILE A 56 8.59 -1.87 0.18
N VAL A 57 8.43 -3.18 0.06
CA VAL A 57 7.44 -3.93 0.84
C VAL A 57 7.66 -3.84 2.36
N ASP A 58 8.89 -3.91 2.81
CA ASP A 58 9.20 -3.86 4.23
C ASP A 58 8.87 -2.48 4.83
N LEU A 59 9.12 -1.42 4.09
CA LEU A 59 8.73 -0.08 4.51
C LEU A 59 7.21 0.04 4.62
N VAL A 60 6.49 -0.47 3.63
CA VAL A 60 5.02 -0.45 3.62
C VAL A 60 4.46 -1.21 4.82
N LEU A 61 5.00 -2.40 5.09
CA LEU A 61 4.58 -3.22 6.23
C LEU A 61 4.88 -2.54 7.57
N ASP A 62 5.98 -1.83 7.68
CA ASP A 62 6.30 -1.05 8.87
C ASP A 62 5.27 0.05 9.11
N ARG A 63 4.87 0.77 8.07
CA ARG A 63 3.84 1.81 8.17
C ARG A 63 2.48 1.22 8.53
N ILE A 64 2.12 0.08 7.96
CA ILE A 64 0.89 -0.65 8.31
C ILE A 64 0.92 -1.06 9.78
N ARG A 65 2.05 -1.57 10.26
CA ARG A 65 2.19 -1.96 11.67
C ARG A 65 1.98 -0.78 12.60
N LYS A 66 2.50 0.38 12.28
CA LYS A 66 2.30 1.59 13.09
C LYS A 66 0.82 1.97 13.18
N LEU A 67 0.09 1.84 12.08
CA LEU A 67 -1.36 2.06 12.11
C LEU A 67 -2.09 0.99 12.90
N ALA A 68 -1.71 -0.26 12.75
CA ALA A 68 -2.33 -1.38 13.46
C ALA A 68 -2.10 -1.29 14.98
N ASP A 69 -0.93 -0.84 15.39
CA ASP A 69 -0.61 -0.68 16.82
C ASP A 69 -1.47 0.38 17.51
N ASN A 70 -2.02 1.32 16.76
CA ASN A 70 -2.96 2.31 17.28
C ASN A 70 -4.41 1.83 17.35
N CYS A 71 -4.68 0.62 16.89
CA CYS A 71 -6.00 0.01 16.94
C CYS A 71 -6.16 -0.81 18.20
N THR A 72 -7.30 -0.66 18.89
CA THR A 72 -7.63 -1.48 20.05
C THR A 72 -8.29 -2.80 19.66
N GLY A 73 -8.92 -2.86 18.48
CA GLY A 73 -9.60 -4.05 17.98
C GLY A 73 -9.57 -4.09 16.46
N LEU A 74 -8.40 -4.32 15.88
CA LEU A 74 -8.26 -4.41 14.44
C LEU A 74 -9.08 -5.56 13.89
N GLN A 75 -10.04 -5.28 13.00
CA GLN A 75 -10.87 -6.28 12.36
C GLN A 75 -10.23 -6.88 11.11
N GLY A 76 -9.45 -6.11 10.38
CA GLY A 76 -8.84 -6.56 9.15
C GLY A 76 -8.39 -5.42 8.25
N PHE A 77 -8.22 -5.75 7.00
CA PHE A 77 -7.66 -4.84 5.99
C PHE A 77 -8.56 -4.77 4.76
N MET A 78 -8.59 -3.60 4.15
CA MET A 78 -9.14 -3.41 2.80
C MET A 78 -7.98 -3.08 1.87
N VAL A 79 -7.85 -3.84 0.80
CA VAL A 79 -6.79 -3.67 -0.19
C VAL A 79 -7.42 -3.23 -1.52
N TYR A 80 -7.01 -2.09 -2.01
CA TYR A 80 -7.50 -1.51 -3.26
C TYR A 80 -6.38 -1.57 -4.28
N ASN A 81 -6.60 -2.26 -5.37
CA ASN A 81 -5.58 -2.39 -6.41
C ASN A 81 -6.19 -2.62 -7.80
N ALA A 82 -5.47 -2.21 -8.81
CA ALA A 82 -5.76 -2.55 -10.20
C ALA A 82 -4.93 -3.76 -10.60
N VAL A 83 -5.54 -4.79 -11.17
CA VAL A 83 -4.82 -6.00 -11.58
C VAL A 83 -4.27 -5.92 -13.01
N GLY A 84 -4.63 -4.87 -13.74
CA GLY A 84 -4.16 -4.69 -15.13
C GLY A 84 -2.74 -4.15 -15.25
N GLY A 85 -2.12 -3.69 -14.16
CA GLY A 85 -0.77 -3.14 -14.16
C GLY A 85 0.21 -3.99 -13.36
N GLY A 86 1.50 -3.72 -13.51
CA GLY A 86 2.56 -4.46 -12.80
C GLY A 86 2.59 -4.19 -11.30
N THR A 87 2.37 -2.94 -10.90
CA THR A 87 2.35 -2.58 -9.47
C THR A 87 1.13 -3.18 -8.77
N GLY A 88 -0.05 -2.93 -9.27
CA GLY A 88 -1.28 -3.42 -8.64
C GLY A 88 -1.36 -4.94 -8.60
N SER A 89 -0.94 -5.62 -9.66
CA SER A 89 -0.91 -7.09 -9.68
C SER A 89 0.26 -7.65 -8.87
N GLY A 90 1.49 -7.22 -9.17
CA GLY A 90 2.71 -7.78 -8.57
C GLY A 90 2.88 -7.38 -7.11
N LEU A 91 2.94 -6.08 -6.84
CA LEU A 91 3.08 -5.60 -5.47
C LEU A 91 1.82 -5.88 -4.66
N GLY A 92 0.63 -5.80 -5.27
CA GLY A 92 -0.62 -6.15 -4.61
C GLY A 92 -0.62 -7.58 -4.10
N CYS A 93 -0.18 -8.54 -4.91
CA CYS A 93 -0.05 -9.94 -4.48
C CYS A 93 0.99 -10.10 -3.37
N LEU A 94 2.14 -9.46 -3.50
CA LEU A 94 3.18 -9.51 -2.48
C LEU A 94 2.67 -8.96 -1.14
N MET A 95 1.94 -7.86 -1.16
CA MET A 95 1.36 -7.29 0.04
C MET A 95 0.35 -8.23 0.69
N LEU A 96 -0.53 -8.85 -0.08
CA LEU A 96 -1.50 -9.81 0.44
C LEU A 96 -0.80 -11.03 1.06
N GLU A 97 0.23 -11.55 0.42
CA GLU A 97 1.03 -12.64 0.96
C GLU A 97 1.67 -12.27 2.29
N ARG A 98 2.30 -11.10 2.37
CA ARG A 98 2.97 -10.64 3.58
C ARG A 98 1.98 -10.31 4.70
N LEU A 99 0.83 -9.73 4.38
CA LEU A 99 -0.23 -9.50 5.36
C LEU A 99 -0.80 -10.81 5.89
N SER A 100 -0.85 -11.85 5.06
CA SER A 100 -1.29 -13.18 5.50
C SER A 100 -0.29 -13.83 6.45
N VAL A 101 0.99 -13.54 6.32
CA VAL A 101 2.01 -14.01 7.26
C VAL A 101 1.92 -13.25 8.58
N ASP A 102 1.84 -11.92 8.53
CA ASP A 102 1.89 -11.08 9.74
C ASP A 102 0.55 -11.03 10.49
N TYR A 103 -0.58 -11.13 9.75
CA TYR A 103 -1.93 -10.98 10.28
C TYR A 103 -2.86 -12.09 9.78
N GLY A 104 -2.39 -13.33 9.77
CA GLY A 104 -3.01 -14.46 9.08
C GLY A 104 -4.49 -14.68 9.36
N LYS A 105 -4.94 -14.39 10.58
CA LYS A 105 -6.33 -14.59 11.00
C LYS A 105 -7.24 -13.39 10.75
N LYS A 106 -6.67 -12.25 10.36
CA LYS A 106 -7.46 -11.06 10.11
C LYS A 106 -8.10 -11.12 8.74
N THR A 107 -9.31 -10.59 8.63
CA THR A 107 -10.04 -10.50 7.37
C THR A 107 -9.31 -9.58 6.40
N LYS A 108 -9.23 -9.99 5.15
CA LYS A 108 -8.70 -9.19 4.05
C LYS A 108 -9.76 -9.10 2.95
N VAL A 109 -10.18 -7.89 2.65
CA VAL A 109 -11.17 -7.63 1.59
C VAL A 109 -10.47 -6.87 0.47
N SER A 110 -10.52 -7.41 -0.75
CA SER A 110 -9.90 -6.78 -1.91
C SER A 110 -10.96 -6.07 -2.76
N PHE A 111 -10.68 -4.82 -3.08
CA PHE A 111 -11.43 -4.03 -4.06
C PHE A 111 -10.56 -3.93 -5.31
N THR A 112 -10.87 -4.74 -6.29
CA THR A 112 -10.00 -4.95 -7.45
C THR A 112 -10.62 -4.35 -8.70
N VAL A 113 -9.84 -3.53 -9.40
CA VAL A 113 -10.21 -2.98 -10.70
C VAL A 113 -9.59 -3.85 -11.79
N TRP A 114 -10.43 -4.31 -12.72
CA TRP A 114 -10.03 -5.14 -13.85
C TRP A 114 -9.73 -4.30 -15.10
#